data_263228029a779e690d063e51e6153cd7
#
_entry.id   263228029a779e690d063e51e6153cd7
#
_cell.length_a   1.000
_cell.length_b   1.000
_cell.length_c   1.000
_cell.angle_alpha   90.00
_cell.angle_beta   90.00
_cell.angle_gamma   90.00
#
_symmetry.space_group_name_H-M   'P 1'
#
loop_
_entity.id
_entity.type
_entity.pdbx_description
1 polymer ?
#
loop_
_entity_poly.entity_id
_entity_poly.type
_entity_poly.pdbx_seq_one_letter_code
_entity_poly.pdbx_strand_id
1 'polypeptide(L)'
;MEFSAKMIAELVGGTVAGNPEAKVNSFARIEDGKPGSISFLYNDKYEQYIYQTESSVVLVNKSFEPRQEVKATLIKVADAREAVARLLQIYENIKPRRVGISELAFIDPSARIGKDCYIGPFVAIAEGVEIGDGCVLHPHVTIGRNARVGANTEMYAGATVYHDCRVGSRCVLHAGAVVGADGFGFQPTAEGYVKIPQIGIAIIEDDVEIGANSCVDRAMMGATIVHRGVKIDNLVQIGHNDEIGSHTVMSSQVGIAGSTRVGEWCMFGGQAGVADHATIADRVMVGAQAGIPSSIKKEGAAVQGTPAIEGRNFWKSSAVFKNLPEVWAEMNQMRKEIMMLREQLEAIDSRQQATDNPRQTIDN
;
A
#
# COMPACT_ATOMS: atom_id res chain seq x y z
N MET A 1 -14.94 -18.71 -22.77
CA MET A 1 -14.83 -20.02 -22.13
C MET A 1 -16.02 -20.20 -21.21
N GLU A 2 -16.52 -21.41 -21.10
CA GLU A 2 -17.68 -21.75 -20.28
C GLU A 2 -17.23 -22.80 -19.26
N PHE A 3 -17.54 -22.57 -17.99
CA PHE A 3 -17.19 -23.47 -16.88
C PHE A 3 -18.47 -23.99 -16.21
N SER A 4 -18.49 -25.24 -15.76
CA SER A 4 -19.57 -25.72 -14.91
C SER A 4 -19.34 -25.40 -13.44
N ALA A 5 -20.42 -25.35 -12.65
CA ALA A 5 -20.32 -25.15 -11.20
C ALA A 5 -19.43 -26.21 -10.54
N LYS A 6 -19.46 -27.46 -11.04
CA LYS A 6 -18.58 -28.55 -10.58
C LYS A 6 -17.09 -28.21 -10.81
N MET A 7 -16.73 -27.79 -12.04
CA MET A 7 -15.34 -27.42 -12.34
C MET A 7 -14.85 -26.26 -11.48
N ILE A 8 -15.70 -25.25 -11.26
CA ILE A 8 -15.35 -24.11 -10.41
C ILE A 8 -15.15 -24.57 -8.98
N ALA A 9 -16.04 -25.42 -8.45
CA ALA A 9 -15.91 -25.96 -7.09
C ALA A 9 -14.58 -26.72 -6.92
N GLU A 10 -14.19 -27.53 -7.89
CA GLU A 10 -12.89 -28.23 -7.88
C GLU A 10 -11.70 -27.25 -7.86
N LEU A 11 -11.75 -26.17 -8.66
CA LEU A 11 -10.70 -25.15 -8.72
C LEU A 11 -10.52 -24.40 -7.40
N VAL A 12 -11.59 -24.16 -6.65
CA VAL A 12 -11.55 -23.40 -5.40
C VAL A 12 -11.64 -24.25 -4.13
N GLY A 13 -11.66 -25.57 -4.25
CA GLY A 13 -11.80 -26.49 -3.11
C GLY A 13 -13.15 -26.38 -2.41
N GLY A 14 -14.21 -26.09 -3.16
CA GLY A 14 -15.57 -25.93 -2.69
C GLY A 14 -16.46 -27.14 -2.90
N THR A 15 -17.69 -27.08 -2.37
CA THR A 15 -18.75 -28.06 -2.58
C THR A 15 -19.96 -27.41 -3.22
N VAL A 16 -20.56 -28.09 -4.23
CA VAL A 16 -21.73 -27.59 -4.94
C VAL A 16 -23.00 -27.95 -4.16
N ALA A 17 -23.87 -26.95 -3.95
CA ALA A 17 -25.24 -27.11 -3.46
C ALA A 17 -26.21 -26.56 -4.53
N GLY A 18 -26.87 -27.42 -5.26
CA GLY A 18 -27.73 -27.12 -6.41
C GLY A 18 -27.32 -27.89 -7.66
N ASN A 19 -27.38 -27.26 -8.84
CA ASN A 19 -27.08 -27.88 -10.11
C ASN A 19 -25.57 -27.86 -10.43
N PRO A 20 -24.85 -29.02 -10.39
CA PRO A 20 -23.41 -29.06 -10.69
C PRO A 20 -23.06 -28.73 -12.16
N GLU A 21 -24.03 -28.85 -13.07
CA GLU A 21 -23.87 -28.56 -14.48
C GLU A 21 -24.26 -27.11 -14.84
N ALA A 22 -24.62 -26.28 -13.84
CA ALA A 22 -24.88 -24.86 -14.07
C ALA A 22 -23.66 -24.19 -14.70
N LYS A 23 -23.89 -23.56 -15.86
CA LYS A 23 -22.81 -22.99 -16.68
C LYS A 23 -22.62 -21.52 -16.40
N VAL A 24 -21.35 -21.08 -16.38
CA VAL A 24 -20.94 -19.69 -16.24
C VAL A 24 -19.85 -19.33 -17.25
N ASN A 25 -19.92 -18.11 -17.75
CA ASN A 25 -18.96 -17.55 -18.71
C ASN A 25 -18.53 -16.11 -18.37
N SER A 26 -19.10 -15.54 -17.30
CA SER A 26 -18.85 -14.16 -16.90
C SER A 26 -18.90 -14.00 -15.36
N PHE A 27 -18.27 -12.94 -14.87
CA PHE A 27 -18.39 -12.50 -13.49
C PHE A 27 -19.39 -11.34 -13.40
N ALA A 28 -20.17 -11.30 -12.32
CA ALA A 28 -21.06 -10.18 -12.04
C ALA A 28 -21.09 -9.87 -10.55
N ARG A 29 -21.41 -8.62 -10.21
CA ARG A 29 -21.78 -8.27 -8.83
C ARG A 29 -23.07 -8.99 -8.48
N ILE A 30 -23.26 -9.31 -7.22
CA ILE A 30 -24.45 -10.07 -6.80
C ILE A 30 -25.76 -9.31 -7.10
N GLU A 31 -25.73 -7.98 -7.04
CA GLU A 31 -26.86 -7.10 -7.37
C GLU A 31 -27.19 -7.10 -8.88
N ASP A 32 -26.18 -7.30 -9.71
CA ASP A 32 -26.27 -7.19 -11.19
C ASP A 32 -26.19 -8.57 -11.87
N GLY A 33 -26.40 -9.66 -11.09
CA GLY A 33 -26.28 -11.03 -11.60
C GLY A 33 -27.22 -11.33 -12.78
N LYS A 34 -26.70 -12.02 -13.77
CA LYS A 34 -27.42 -12.44 -15.00
C LYS A 34 -27.26 -13.93 -15.22
N PRO A 35 -28.15 -14.57 -15.99
CA PRO A 35 -27.96 -15.94 -16.41
C PRO A 35 -26.59 -16.14 -17.10
N GLY A 36 -25.85 -17.15 -16.69
CA GLY A 36 -24.46 -17.39 -17.16
C GLY A 36 -23.39 -16.64 -16.39
N SER A 37 -23.73 -15.87 -15.35
CA SER A 37 -22.74 -15.24 -14.50
C SER A 37 -22.48 -16.01 -13.21
N ILE A 38 -21.26 -15.80 -12.64
CA ILE A 38 -20.90 -16.14 -11.27
C ILE A 38 -20.78 -14.89 -10.42
N SER A 39 -21.41 -14.92 -9.27
CA SER A 39 -21.32 -13.88 -8.26
C SER A 39 -20.78 -14.44 -6.94
N PHE A 40 -20.58 -13.60 -5.94
CA PHE A 40 -20.09 -14.03 -4.63
C PHE A 40 -20.71 -13.23 -3.49
N LEU A 41 -20.85 -13.88 -2.34
CA LEU A 41 -21.34 -13.29 -1.09
C LEU A 41 -20.33 -13.60 0.03
N TYR A 42 -19.60 -12.59 0.49
CA TYR A 42 -18.67 -12.69 1.63
C TYR A 42 -19.06 -11.79 2.80
N ASN A 43 -19.99 -10.84 2.58
CA ASN A 43 -20.42 -9.88 3.59
C ASN A 43 -21.94 -9.94 3.73
N ASP A 44 -22.41 -10.20 4.94
CA ASP A 44 -23.83 -10.39 5.28
C ASP A 44 -24.70 -9.17 4.94
N LYS A 45 -24.11 -7.97 4.82
CA LYS A 45 -24.83 -6.77 4.36
C LYS A 45 -25.45 -6.93 2.97
N TYR A 46 -24.91 -7.81 2.16
CA TYR A 46 -25.38 -8.10 0.81
C TYR A 46 -26.25 -9.35 0.71
N GLU A 47 -26.58 -10.00 1.84
CA GLU A 47 -27.36 -11.23 1.87
C GLU A 47 -28.69 -11.09 1.13
N GLN A 48 -29.37 -9.95 1.23
CA GLN A 48 -30.64 -9.72 0.56
C GLN A 48 -30.60 -9.95 -0.97
N TYR A 49 -29.45 -9.71 -1.59
CA TYR A 49 -29.31 -9.83 -3.04
C TYR A 49 -29.17 -11.28 -3.51
N ILE A 50 -28.79 -12.24 -2.64
CA ILE A 50 -28.66 -13.64 -3.04
C ILE A 50 -30.03 -14.26 -3.38
N TYR A 51 -31.11 -13.72 -2.82
CA TYR A 51 -32.48 -14.18 -3.07
C TYR A 51 -33.09 -13.54 -4.34
N GLN A 52 -32.46 -12.49 -4.86
CA GLN A 52 -32.93 -11.72 -6.02
C GLN A 52 -32.07 -11.90 -7.26
N THR A 53 -30.81 -12.27 -7.06
CA THR A 53 -29.85 -12.39 -8.18
C THR A 53 -30.30 -13.41 -9.21
N GLU A 54 -30.05 -13.09 -10.47
CA GLU A 54 -30.20 -14.01 -11.61
C GLU A 54 -28.89 -14.73 -11.97
N SER A 55 -27.83 -14.57 -11.16
CA SER A 55 -26.57 -15.31 -11.37
C SER A 55 -26.81 -16.81 -11.36
N SER A 56 -26.21 -17.52 -12.31
CA SER A 56 -26.31 -18.99 -12.36
C SER A 56 -25.62 -19.67 -11.18
N VAL A 57 -24.53 -19.07 -10.70
CA VAL A 57 -23.72 -19.58 -9.58
C VAL A 57 -23.37 -18.46 -8.62
N VAL A 58 -23.39 -18.75 -7.31
CA VAL A 58 -22.91 -17.84 -6.27
C VAL A 58 -21.94 -18.55 -5.33
N LEU A 59 -20.75 -17.98 -5.16
CA LEU A 59 -19.78 -18.40 -4.16
C LEU A 59 -20.19 -17.88 -2.78
N VAL A 60 -20.24 -18.76 -1.78
CA VAL A 60 -20.60 -18.42 -0.41
C VAL A 60 -19.66 -19.10 0.58
N ASN A 61 -19.51 -18.55 1.77
CA ASN A 61 -18.81 -19.22 2.86
C ASN A 61 -19.53 -20.52 3.28
N LYS A 62 -18.79 -21.53 3.72
CA LYS A 62 -19.37 -22.80 4.22
C LYS A 62 -20.40 -22.59 5.34
N SER A 63 -20.22 -21.56 6.15
CA SER A 63 -21.12 -21.19 7.25
C SER A 63 -22.42 -20.53 6.79
N PHE A 64 -22.53 -20.18 5.52
CA PHE A 64 -23.74 -19.53 5.02
C PHE A 64 -24.89 -20.54 4.92
N GLU A 65 -25.98 -20.25 5.63
CA GLU A 65 -27.24 -20.98 5.55
C GLU A 65 -28.33 -20.00 5.08
N PRO A 66 -28.92 -20.25 3.90
CA PRO A 66 -29.94 -19.38 3.34
C PRO A 66 -31.22 -19.39 4.19
N ARG A 67 -31.75 -18.21 4.42
CA ARG A 67 -33.05 -18.04 5.18
C ARG A 67 -34.27 -18.19 4.28
N GLN A 68 -34.09 -18.15 2.98
CA GLN A 68 -35.13 -18.31 1.96
C GLN A 68 -34.58 -19.15 0.81
N GLU A 69 -35.45 -19.56 -0.10
CA GLU A 69 -35.07 -20.32 -1.28
C GLU A 69 -34.13 -19.46 -2.16
N VAL A 70 -33.00 -20.05 -2.57
CA VAL A 70 -32.02 -19.44 -3.48
C VAL A 70 -32.11 -20.14 -4.83
N LYS A 71 -32.36 -19.36 -5.88
CA LYS A 71 -32.48 -19.88 -7.27
C LYS A 71 -31.13 -20.29 -7.85
N ALA A 72 -30.06 -19.57 -7.48
CA ALA A 72 -28.71 -19.81 -7.96
C ALA A 72 -28.13 -21.11 -7.36
N THR A 73 -27.26 -21.76 -8.13
CA THR A 73 -26.41 -22.83 -7.58
C THR A 73 -25.37 -22.23 -6.65
N LEU A 74 -25.27 -22.74 -5.43
CA LEU A 74 -24.27 -22.27 -4.48
C LEU A 74 -23.01 -23.14 -4.55
N ILE A 75 -21.85 -22.49 -4.48
CA ILE A 75 -20.57 -23.16 -4.23
C ILE A 75 -20.11 -22.71 -2.84
N LYS A 76 -20.15 -23.64 -1.88
CA LYS A 76 -19.74 -23.41 -0.50
C LYS A 76 -18.24 -23.61 -0.35
N VAL A 77 -17.49 -22.56 0.05
CA VAL A 77 -16.03 -22.54 0.21
C VAL A 77 -15.62 -22.12 1.62
N ALA A 78 -14.39 -22.38 2.01
CA ALA A 78 -13.87 -21.97 3.33
C ALA A 78 -13.91 -20.44 3.50
N ASP A 79 -13.43 -19.71 2.49
CA ASP A 79 -13.47 -18.26 2.40
C ASP A 79 -13.87 -17.85 0.97
N ALA A 80 -15.03 -17.22 0.84
CA ALA A 80 -15.56 -16.79 -0.46
C ALA A 80 -14.73 -15.66 -1.10
N ARG A 81 -14.08 -14.83 -0.29
CA ARG A 81 -13.23 -13.74 -0.79
C ARG A 81 -11.93 -14.28 -1.40
N GLU A 82 -11.30 -15.23 -0.73
CA GLU A 82 -10.10 -15.91 -1.22
C GLU A 82 -10.42 -16.70 -2.50
N ALA A 83 -11.55 -17.43 -2.51
CA ALA A 83 -11.99 -18.22 -3.66
C ALA A 83 -12.23 -17.33 -4.91
N VAL A 84 -12.85 -16.17 -4.73
CA VAL A 84 -13.03 -15.20 -5.83
C VAL A 84 -11.70 -14.70 -6.34
N ALA A 85 -10.79 -14.27 -5.45
CA ALA A 85 -9.47 -13.80 -5.85
C ALA A 85 -8.73 -14.86 -6.69
N ARG A 86 -8.78 -16.13 -6.26
CA ARG A 86 -8.20 -17.26 -6.99
C ARG A 86 -8.84 -17.46 -8.35
N LEU A 87 -10.16 -17.38 -8.46
CA LEU A 87 -10.86 -17.53 -9.77
C LEU A 87 -10.52 -16.39 -10.72
N LEU A 88 -10.43 -15.15 -10.22
CA LEU A 88 -10.04 -14.00 -11.04
C LEU A 88 -8.60 -14.16 -11.55
N GLN A 89 -7.68 -14.65 -10.71
CA GLN A 89 -6.32 -14.98 -11.15
C GLN A 89 -6.28 -16.07 -12.22
N ILE A 90 -7.06 -17.14 -12.04
CA ILE A 90 -7.17 -18.21 -13.04
C ILE A 90 -7.72 -17.64 -14.35
N TYR A 91 -8.78 -16.83 -14.29
CA TYR A 91 -9.38 -16.19 -15.46
C TYR A 91 -8.40 -15.29 -16.20
N GLU A 92 -7.59 -14.51 -15.49
CA GLU A 92 -6.57 -13.65 -16.08
C GLU A 92 -5.45 -14.48 -16.75
N ASN A 93 -5.02 -15.55 -16.10
CA ASN A 93 -3.95 -16.43 -16.60
C ASN A 93 -4.35 -17.30 -17.81
N ILE A 94 -5.64 -17.53 -18.02
CA ILE A 94 -6.16 -18.27 -19.19
C ILE A 94 -6.13 -17.41 -20.46
N LYS A 95 -6.09 -16.08 -20.34
CA LYS A 95 -5.97 -15.19 -21.49
C LYS A 95 -4.67 -15.49 -22.23
N PRO A 96 -4.72 -15.64 -23.58
CA PRO A 96 -3.50 -15.88 -24.34
C PRO A 96 -2.55 -14.70 -24.15
N ARG A 97 -1.33 -15.00 -23.70
CA ARG A 97 -0.27 -13.98 -23.61
C ARG A 97 0.07 -13.49 -25.01
N ARG A 98 0.20 -12.19 -25.17
CA ARG A 98 0.72 -11.60 -26.40
C ARG A 98 2.19 -11.94 -26.51
N VAL A 99 2.62 -12.33 -27.71
CA VAL A 99 4.03 -12.58 -28.03
C VAL A 99 4.32 -11.91 -29.36
N GLY A 100 5.54 -11.39 -29.52
CA GLY A 100 6.01 -10.79 -30.76
C GLY A 100 6.59 -9.40 -30.57
N ILE A 101 7.38 -8.96 -31.51
CA ILE A 101 8.07 -7.68 -31.53
C ILE A 101 7.47 -6.83 -32.63
N SER A 102 6.98 -5.64 -32.28
CA SER A 102 6.47 -4.67 -33.25
C SER A 102 7.58 -4.12 -34.14
N GLU A 103 7.34 -4.00 -35.43
CA GLU A 103 8.25 -3.33 -36.37
C GLU A 103 8.44 -1.83 -36.06
N LEU A 104 7.51 -1.25 -35.29
CA LEU A 104 7.59 0.13 -34.84
C LEU A 104 8.35 0.29 -33.51
N ALA A 105 8.90 -0.77 -32.93
CA ALA A 105 9.76 -0.69 -31.76
C ALA A 105 11.19 -0.37 -32.18
N PHE A 106 11.87 0.47 -31.41
CA PHE A 106 13.30 0.67 -31.51
C PHE A 106 14.02 -0.22 -30.50
N ILE A 107 14.90 -1.09 -30.98
CA ILE A 107 15.72 -1.97 -30.14
C ILE A 107 17.16 -1.83 -30.60
N ASP A 108 18.02 -1.38 -29.70
CA ASP A 108 19.46 -1.29 -29.98
C ASP A 108 20.02 -2.69 -30.28
N PRO A 109 20.91 -2.82 -31.30
CA PRO A 109 21.48 -4.10 -31.68
C PRO A 109 22.25 -4.84 -30.57
N SER A 110 22.73 -4.14 -29.56
CA SER A 110 23.44 -4.72 -28.40
C SER A 110 22.49 -5.22 -27.32
N ALA A 111 21.21 -4.89 -27.38
CA ALA A 111 20.22 -5.32 -26.40
C ALA A 111 19.93 -6.82 -26.53
N ARG A 112 19.70 -7.48 -25.39
CA ARG A 112 19.35 -8.91 -25.31
C ARG A 112 17.92 -9.06 -24.87
N ILE A 113 17.11 -9.66 -25.75
CA ILE A 113 15.68 -9.92 -25.48
C ILE A 113 15.49 -11.40 -25.29
N GLY A 114 14.83 -11.77 -24.17
CA GLY A 114 14.46 -13.13 -23.84
C GLY A 114 13.40 -13.71 -24.78
N LYS A 115 13.07 -14.97 -24.57
CA LYS A 115 12.06 -15.70 -25.35
C LYS A 115 10.65 -15.26 -24.94
N ASP A 116 9.70 -15.46 -25.87
CA ASP A 116 8.26 -15.27 -25.65
C ASP A 116 7.88 -13.87 -25.11
N CYS A 117 8.68 -12.86 -25.44
CA CYS A 117 8.40 -11.47 -25.10
C CYS A 117 7.38 -10.85 -26.05
N TYR A 118 6.56 -9.93 -25.54
CA TYR A 118 5.81 -8.98 -26.32
C TYR A 118 6.43 -7.59 -26.21
N ILE A 119 6.81 -7.02 -27.35
CA ILE A 119 7.34 -5.66 -27.44
C ILE A 119 6.44 -4.86 -28.36
N GLY A 120 5.64 -3.97 -27.75
CA GLY A 120 4.63 -3.17 -28.44
C GLY A 120 5.22 -2.07 -29.32
N PRO A 121 4.38 -1.38 -30.09
CA PRO A 121 4.82 -0.27 -30.95
C PRO A 121 5.36 0.90 -30.10
N PHE A 122 6.36 1.58 -30.66
CA PHE A 122 7.03 2.74 -30.04
C PHE A 122 7.71 2.44 -28.70
N VAL A 123 7.97 1.19 -28.37
CA VAL A 123 8.88 0.82 -27.29
C VAL A 123 10.29 1.20 -27.72
N ALA A 124 11.05 1.82 -26.79
CA ALA A 124 12.46 2.17 -27.01
C ALA A 124 13.34 1.41 -26.01
N ILE A 125 14.23 0.56 -26.54
CA ILE A 125 15.20 -0.22 -25.77
C ILE A 125 16.60 0.22 -26.17
N ALA A 126 17.34 0.79 -25.23
CA ALA A 126 18.67 1.34 -25.43
C ALA A 126 19.78 0.28 -25.44
N GLU A 127 21.01 0.73 -25.65
CA GLU A 127 22.20 -0.13 -25.70
C GLU A 127 22.41 -0.92 -24.39
N GLY A 128 22.89 -2.15 -24.50
CA GLY A 128 23.28 -3.01 -23.38
C GLY A 128 22.14 -3.46 -22.47
N VAL A 129 20.88 -3.20 -22.83
CA VAL A 129 19.70 -3.63 -22.06
C VAL A 129 19.55 -5.13 -22.09
N GLU A 130 19.17 -5.72 -20.95
CA GLU A 130 18.82 -7.15 -20.85
C GLU A 130 17.36 -7.31 -20.40
N ILE A 131 16.55 -8.00 -21.22
CA ILE A 131 15.15 -8.34 -20.94
C ILE A 131 15.03 -9.84 -20.76
N GLY A 132 14.48 -10.29 -19.63
CA GLY A 132 14.20 -11.71 -19.36
C GLY A 132 13.06 -12.29 -20.18
N ASP A 133 12.90 -13.61 -20.14
CA ASP A 133 11.87 -14.33 -20.87
C ASP A 133 10.44 -13.93 -20.45
N GLY A 134 9.50 -13.97 -21.39
CA GLY A 134 8.07 -13.77 -21.12
C GLY A 134 7.68 -12.36 -20.71
N CYS A 135 8.53 -11.35 -20.90
CA CYS A 135 8.19 -9.96 -20.60
C CYS A 135 7.16 -9.40 -21.57
N VAL A 136 6.31 -8.51 -21.05
CA VAL A 136 5.28 -7.80 -21.81
C VAL A 136 5.55 -6.30 -21.70
N LEU A 137 6.00 -5.68 -22.79
CA LEU A 137 6.25 -4.25 -22.86
C LEU A 137 5.18 -3.60 -23.75
N HIS A 138 4.27 -2.87 -23.12
CA HIS A 138 3.20 -2.17 -23.84
C HIS A 138 3.73 -0.95 -24.62
N PRO A 139 2.93 -0.33 -25.48
CA PRO A 139 3.37 0.80 -26.29
C PRO A 139 3.99 1.94 -25.47
N HIS A 140 5.02 2.58 -26.04
CA HIS A 140 5.74 3.73 -25.44
C HIS A 140 6.54 3.44 -24.16
N VAL A 141 6.78 2.17 -23.81
CA VAL A 141 7.73 1.83 -22.75
C VAL A 141 9.13 2.24 -23.16
N THR A 142 9.91 2.82 -22.23
CA THR A 142 11.29 3.23 -22.46
C THR A 142 12.22 2.56 -21.46
N ILE A 143 13.28 1.92 -21.97
CA ILE A 143 14.30 1.26 -21.14
C ILE A 143 15.66 1.83 -21.50
N GLY A 144 16.27 2.51 -20.53
CA GLY A 144 17.54 3.20 -20.64
C GLY A 144 18.74 2.25 -20.70
N ARG A 145 19.87 2.77 -21.13
CA ARG A 145 21.13 2.04 -21.32
C ARG A 145 21.50 1.16 -20.13
N ASN A 146 21.98 -0.06 -20.40
CA ASN A 146 22.42 -1.07 -19.43
C ASN A 146 21.36 -1.46 -18.38
N ALA A 147 20.12 -1.02 -18.50
CA ALA A 147 19.06 -1.43 -17.56
C ALA A 147 18.74 -2.92 -17.74
N ARG A 148 18.22 -3.53 -16.66
CA ARG A 148 17.86 -4.94 -16.65
C ARG A 148 16.42 -5.13 -16.20
N VAL A 149 15.67 -5.97 -16.89
CA VAL A 149 14.30 -6.36 -16.56
C VAL A 149 14.23 -7.88 -16.47
N GLY A 150 13.84 -8.39 -15.32
CA GLY A 150 13.70 -9.82 -15.05
C GLY A 150 12.50 -10.46 -15.78
N ALA A 151 12.49 -11.79 -15.80
CA ALA A 151 11.51 -12.56 -16.53
C ALA A 151 10.06 -12.35 -16.07
N ASN A 152 9.10 -12.48 -17.02
CA ASN A 152 7.66 -12.36 -16.76
C ASN A 152 7.22 -11.02 -16.19
N THR A 153 8.00 -9.96 -16.37
CA THR A 153 7.65 -8.60 -15.95
C THR A 153 6.79 -7.92 -17.01
N GLU A 154 5.73 -7.26 -16.57
CA GLU A 154 4.82 -6.50 -17.42
C GLU A 154 4.98 -5.01 -17.17
N MET A 155 5.18 -4.24 -18.24
CA MET A 155 5.31 -2.79 -18.19
C MET A 155 4.24 -2.16 -19.08
N TYR A 156 3.35 -1.40 -18.45
CA TYR A 156 2.26 -0.70 -19.14
C TYR A 156 2.74 0.55 -19.86
N ALA A 157 1.87 1.09 -20.70
CA ALA A 157 2.21 2.18 -21.60
C ALA A 157 2.86 3.38 -20.89
N GLY A 158 3.98 3.85 -21.45
CA GLY A 158 4.73 4.99 -20.90
C GLY A 158 5.54 4.71 -19.64
N ALA A 159 5.56 3.48 -19.13
CA ALA A 159 6.45 3.12 -18.03
C ALA A 159 7.91 3.23 -18.48
N THR A 160 8.76 3.76 -17.59
CA THR A 160 10.16 4.10 -17.91
C THR A 160 11.11 3.53 -16.87
N VAL A 161 12.16 2.86 -17.34
CA VAL A 161 13.32 2.45 -16.52
C VAL A 161 14.54 3.20 -17.02
N TYR A 162 15.14 4.00 -16.14
CA TYR A 162 16.34 4.76 -16.46
C TYR A 162 17.59 3.87 -16.56
N HIS A 163 18.66 4.46 -17.12
CA HIS A 163 19.92 3.76 -17.33
C HIS A 163 20.47 3.13 -16.04
N ASP A 164 21.10 1.98 -16.21
CA ASP A 164 21.78 1.17 -15.18
C ASP A 164 20.87 0.62 -14.08
N CYS A 165 19.58 0.98 -14.06
CA CYS A 165 18.60 0.51 -13.08
C CYS A 165 18.17 -0.94 -13.32
N ARG A 166 17.59 -1.57 -12.29
CA ARG A 166 17.23 -2.97 -12.34
C ARG A 166 15.79 -3.17 -11.88
N VAL A 167 15.05 -3.97 -12.64
CA VAL A 167 13.71 -4.45 -12.27
C VAL A 167 13.75 -5.98 -12.26
N GLY A 168 13.28 -6.57 -11.18
CA GLY A 168 13.21 -8.02 -10.98
C GLY A 168 12.21 -8.74 -11.87
N SER A 169 11.95 -9.98 -11.55
CA SER A 169 11.02 -10.85 -12.26
C SER A 169 9.60 -10.74 -11.70
N ARG A 170 8.60 -11.00 -12.53
CA ARG A 170 7.17 -10.98 -12.14
C ARG A 170 6.71 -9.65 -11.56
N CYS A 171 7.37 -8.58 -11.97
CA CYS A 171 6.97 -7.23 -11.59
C CYS A 171 5.87 -6.69 -12.51
N VAL A 172 5.10 -5.75 -12.00
CA VAL A 172 4.12 -5.00 -12.78
C VAL A 172 4.40 -3.51 -12.61
N LEU A 173 4.72 -2.82 -13.70
CA LEU A 173 4.88 -1.36 -13.73
C LEU A 173 3.71 -0.76 -14.50
N HIS A 174 2.80 -0.09 -13.80
CA HIS A 174 1.64 0.52 -14.42
C HIS A 174 1.99 1.75 -15.27
N ALA A 175 1.00 2.24 -16.01
CA ALA A 175 1.21 3.31 -16.98
C ALA A 175 1.88 4.55 -16.36
N GLY A 176 2.93 5.03 -17.01
CA GLY A 176 3.69 6.20 -16.56
C GLY A 176 4.52 6.00 -15.29
N ALA A 177 4.65 4.79 -14.75
CA ALA A 177 5.56 4.52 -13.64
C ALA A 177 7.01 4.76 -14.07
N VAL A 178 7.81 5.37 -13.17
CA VAL A 178 9.21 5.75 -13.46
C VAL A 178 10.14 5.13 -12.42
N VAL A 179 11.13 4.39 -12.87
CA VAL A 179 12.19 3.80 -12.04
C VAL A 179 13.54 4.43 -12.40
N GLY A 180 14.17 5.09 -11.44
CA GLY A 180 15.52 5.61 -11.56
C GLY A 180 15.63 7.05 -12.05
N ALA A 181 14.56 7.87 -11.92
CA ALA A 181 14.70 9.31 -12.08
C ALA A 181 15.68 9.88 -11.04
N ASP A 182 16.26 11.03 -11.32
CA ASP A 182 17.16 11.69 -10.36
C ASP A 182 16.42 12.09 -9.09
N GLY A 183 16.97 11.74 -7.94
CA GLY A 183 16.51 12.20 -6.65
C GLY A 183 16.60 13.73 -6.48
N PHE A 184 15.84 14.25 -5.53
CA PHE A 184 15.81 15.68 -5.20
C PHE A 184 17.06 16.07 -4.39
N GLY A 185 18.15 16.32 -5.08
CA GLY A 185 19.45 16.69 -4.51
C GLY A 185 19.92 18.05 -5.02
N PHE A 186 19.92 19.08 -4.17
CA PHE A 186 20.37 20.43 -4.50
C PHE A 186 21.12 21.04 -3.33
N GLN A 187 22.27 21.67 -3.63
CA GLN A 187 23.06 22.45 -2.67
C GLN A 187 22.63 23.92 -2.76
N PRO A 188 22.12 24.51 -1.66
CA PRO A 188 21.85 25.95 -1.63
C PRO A 188 23.15 26.74 -1.65
N THR A 189 23.18 27.82 -2.44
CA THR A 189 24.28 28.78 -2.55
C THR A 189 23.71 30.20 -2.48
N ALA A 190 24.57 31.22 -2.42
CA ALA A 190 24.14 32.61 -2.46
C ALA A 190 23.44 33.01 -3.77
N GLU A 191 23.70 32.29 -4.85
CA GLU A 191 23.17 32.55 -6.18
C GLU A 191 22.01 31.67 -6.59
N GLY A 192 21.62 30.67 -5.73
CA GLY A 192 20.53 29.74 -5.99
C GLY A 192 20.85 28.30 -5.61
N TYR A 193 20.24 27.35 -6.29
CA TYR A 193 20.40 25.92 -6.02
C TYR A 193 21.27 25.26 -7.10
N VAL A 194 22.34 24.61 -6.69
CA VAL A 194 23.21 23.82 -7.58
C VAL A 194 22.80 22.35 -7.46
N LYS A 195 22.52 21.72 -8.61
CA LYS A 195 22.15 20.30 -8.65
C LYS A 195 23.28 19.41 -8.19
N ILE A 196 22.97 18.46 -7.32
CA ILE A 196 23.86 17.36 -6.94
C ILE A 196 23.58 16.19 -7.90
N PRO A 197 24.55 15.76 -8.72
CA PRO A 197 24.37 14.62 -9.62
C PRO A 197 23.99 13.35 -8.89
N GLN A 198 23.07 12.60 -9.46
CA GLN A 198 22.60 11.32 -8.92
C GLN A 198 23.23 10.19 -9.76
N ILE A 199 24.32 9.59 -9.26
CA ILE A 199 25.13 8.60 -10.00
C ILE A 199 24.87 7.15 -9.59
N GLY A 200 24.02 6.94 -8.55
CA GLY A 200 23.56 5.64 -8.13
C GLY A 200 22.45 5.08 -9.02
N ILE A 201 21.82 4.03 -8.58
CA ILE A 201 20.76 3.31 -9.31
C ILE A 201 19.51 3.12 -8.47
N ALA A 202 18.43 2.66 -9.11
CA ALA A 202 17.27 2.08 -8.43
C ALA A 202 17.21 0.57 -8.72
N ILE A 203 16.87 -0.22 -7.70
CA ILE A 203 16.71 -1.67 -7.77
C ILE A 203 15.31 -2.02 -7.28
N ILE A 204 14.52 -2.61 -8.15
CA ILE A 204 13.23 -3.20 -7.85
C ILE A 204 13.42 -4.70 -7.83
N GLU A 205 13.15 -5.36 -6.71
CA GLU A 205 13.24 -6.82 -6.61
C GLU A 205 12.03 -7.52 -7.22
N ASP A 206 11.96 -8.85 -7.08
CA ASP A 206 10.91 -9.69 -7.66
C ASP A 206 9.53 -9.43 -7.05
N ASP A 207 8.46 -9.73 -7.80
CA ASP A 207 7.07 -9.72 -7.35
C ASP A 207 6.57 -8.33 -6.89
N VAL A 208 7.25 -7.23 -7.29
CA VAL A 208 6.87 -5.85 -6.97
C VAL A 208 5.84 -5.33 -7.95
N GLU A 209 4.89 -4.54 -7.44
CA GLU A 209 3.92 -3.81 -8.27
C GLU A 209 4.04 -2.31 -8.01
N ILE A 210 4.16 -1.51 -9.07
CA ILE A 210 4.31 -0.05 -9.03
C ILE A 210 3.13 0.57 -9.80
N GLY A 211 2.29 1.31 -9.09
CA GLY A 211 1.09 1.97 -9.59
C GLY A 211 1.38 3.08 -10.60
N ALA A 212 0.33 3.52 -11.26
CA ALA A 212 0.42 4.50 -12.33
C ALA A 212 1.01 5.85 -11.84
N ASN A 213 1.94 6.40 -12.61
CA ASN A 213 2.64 7.67 -12.33
C ASN A 213 3.36 7.70 -10.97
N SER A 214 3.69 6.54 -10.41
CA SER A 214 4.55 6.45 -9.23
C SER A 214 6.00 6.50 -9.64
N CYS A 215 6.84 7.12 -8.79
CA CYS A 215 8.25 7.31 -9.06
C CYS A 215 9.11 6.67 -7.96
N VAL A 216 10.15 5.96 -8.38
CA VAL A 216 11.22 5.48 -7.51
C VAL A 216 12.51 6.15 -7.97
N ASP A 217 13.02 7.07 -7.17
CA ASP A 217 14.24 7.82 -7.52
C ASP A 217 15.47 6.94 -7.40
N ARG A 218 16.49 7.22 -8.22
CA ARG A 218 17.80 6.63 -8.04
C ARG A 218 18.53 7.21 -6.84
N ALA A 219 19.43 6.46 -6.29
CA ALA A 219 20.31 6.95 -5.24
C ALA A 219 21.30 8.03 -5.75
N MET A 220 21.71 8.91 -4.88
CA MET A 220 22.85 9.79 -5.14
C MET A 220 24.11 8.96 -5.40
N MET A 221 24.39 7.98 -4.55
CA MET A 221 25.41 6.94 -4.66
C MET A 221 24.85 5.63 -4.11
N GLY A 222 25.25 4.48 -4.66
CA GLY A 222 24.73 3.18 -4.29
C GLY A 222 23.38 2.91 -4.94
N ALA A 223 22.38 2.49 -4.15
CA ALA A 223 21.06 2.12 -4.68
C ALA A 223 19.91 2.57 -3.77
N THR A 224 18.80 2.96 -4.39
CA THR A 224 17.45 2.92 -3.80
C THR A 224 16.90 1.53 -4.04
N ILE A 225 16.35 0.88 -3.01
CA ILE A 225 15.96 -0.53 -3.09
C ILE A 225 14.49 -0.70 -2.68
N VAL A 226 13.72 -1.33 -3.56
CA VAL A 226 12.37 -1.80 -3.26
C VAL A 226 12.39 -3.32 -3.22
N HIS A 227 12.27 -3.88 -2.03
CA HIS A 227 12.40 -5.32 -1.81
C HIS A 227 11.20 -6.11 -2.32
N ARG A 228 11.37 -7.44 -2.35
CA ARG A 228 10.41 -8.38 -2.90
C ARG A 228 9.00 -8.21 -2.37
N GLY A 229 8.02 -8.29 -3.29
CA GLY A 229 6.60 -8.37 -2.94
C GLY A 229 5.96 -7.07 -2.49
N VAL A 230 6.69 -5.94 -2.51
CA VAL A 230 6.15 -4.61 -2.21
C VAL A 230 5.06 -4.24 -3.21
N LYS A 231 3.98 -3.60 -2.73
CA LYS A 231 2.88 -3.08 -3.53
C LYS A 231 2.74 -1.58 -3.35
N ILE A 232 2.96 -0.86 -4.42
CA ILE A 232 2.93 0.60 -4.49
C ILE A 232 1.74 1.00 -5.35
N ASP A 233 0.81 1.76 -4.80
CA ASP A 233 -0.35 2.30 -5.51
C ASP A 233 0.04 3.52 -6.36
N ASN A 234 -0.93 4.16 -6.98
CA ASN A 234 -0.73 5.27 -7.92
C ASN A 234 -0.21 6.54 -7.23
N LEU A 235 0.59 7.33 -7.94
CA LEU A 235 1.10 8.63 -7.50
C LEU A 235 1.95 8.58 -6.21
N VAL A 236 2.63 7.48 -5.95
CA VAL A 236 3.55 7.34 -4.82
C VAL A 236 4.94 7.83 -5.22
N GLN A 237 5.63 8.49 -4.27
CA GLN A 237 7.03 8.90 -4.42
C GLN A 237 7.91 8.13 -3.43
N ILE A 238 8.91 7.43 -3.95
CA ILE A 238 10.01 6.85 -3.18
C ILE A 238 11.26 7.69 -3.45
N GLY A 239 11.83 8.28 -2.41
CA GLY A 239 12.99 9.16 -2.49
C GLY A 239 14.32 8.43 -2.75
N HIS A 240 15.35 9.20 -3.04
CA HIS A 240 16.69 8.66 -3.29
C HIS A 240 17.27 7.97 -2.05
N ASN A 241 18.00 6.90 -2.24
CA ASN A 241 18.62 6.11 -1.16
C ASN A 241 17.65 5.49 -0.16
N ASP A 242 16.36 5.39 -0.50
CA ASP A 242 15.39 4.69 0.32
C ASP A 242 15.57 3.16 0.22
N GLU A 243 15.20 2.48 1.30
CA GLU A 243 15.11 1.03 1.37
C GLU A 243 13.73 0.63 1.88
N ILE A 244 12.92 0.00 1.01
CA ILE A 244 11.55 -0.41 1.32
C ILE A 244 11.51 -1.91 1.54
N GLY A 245 11.23 -2.34 2.78
CA GLY A 245 11.21 -3.74 3.20
C GLY A 245 10.12 -4.57 2.54
N SER A 246 10.38 -5.87 2.44
CA SER A 246 9.55 -6.85 1.73
C SER A 246 8.08 -6.81 2.16
N HIS A 247 7.17 -7.02 1.20
CA HIS A 247 5.73 -7.12 1.44
C HIS A 247 5.06 -5.87 2.05
N THR A 248 5.76 -4.75 2.09
CA THR A 248 5.18 -3.46 2.48
C THR A 248 4.22 -2.96 1.40
N VAL A 249 3.10 -2.37 1.83
CA VAL A 249 2.08 -1.83 0.93
C VAL A 249 1.89 -0.33 1.18
N MET A 250 1.79 0.43 0.10
CA MET A 250 1.61 1.88 0.12
C MET A 250 0.42 2.26 -0.74
N SER A 251 -0.59 2.88 -0.12
CA SER A 251 -1.75 3.40 -0.84
C SER A 251 -1.39 4.68 -1.61
N SER A 252 -2.30 5.14 -2.44
CA SER A 252 -2.09 6.27 -3.34
C SER A 252 -1.59 7.54 -2.65
N GLN A 253 -0.67 8.23 -3.33
CA GLN A 253 -0.09 9.50 -2.91
C GLN A 253 0.77 9.45 -1.63
N VAL A 254 1.26 8.28 -1.23
CA VAL A 254 2.27 8.18 -0.17
C VAL A 254 3.57 8.80 -0.66
N GLY A 255 4.26 9.53 0.21
CA GLY A 255 5.59 10.09 -0.05
C GLY A 255 6.61 9.63 1.00
N ILE A 256 7.68 9.01 0.57
CA ILE A 256 8.82 8.65 1.41
C ILE A 256 9.97 9.55 1.02
N ALA A 257 10.46 10.37 1.95
CA ALA A 257 11.59 11.26 1.71
C ALA A 257 12.91 10.49 1.80
N GLY A 258 13.91 11.00 1.11
CA GLY A 258 15.16 10.30 0.84
C GLY A 258 15.94 9.80 2.05
N SER A 259 16.73 8.76 1.87
CA SER A 259 17.54 8.08 2.90
C SER A 259 16.74 7.45 4.03
N THR A 260 15.48 7.12 3.78
CA THR A 260 14.57 6.47 4.72
C THR A 260 14.65 4.96 4.61
N ARG A 261 14.54 4.26 5.74
CA ARG A 261 14.44 2.81 5.81
C ARG A 261 13.06 2.41 6.32
N VAL A 262 12.32 1.69 5.52
CA VAL A 262 11.01 1.14 5.87
C VAL A 262 11.15 -0.37 6.06
N GLY A 263 10.68 -0.87 7.20
CA GLY A 263 10.69 -2.29 7.52
C GLY A 263 9.74 -3.13 6.64
N GLU A 264 9.69 -4.41 6.93
CA GLU A 264 8.86 -5.38 6.22
C GLU A 264 7.39 -5.31 6.69
N TRP A 265 6.45 -5.70 5.81
CA TRP A 265 5.02 -5.83 6.13
C TRP A 265 4.37 -4.55 6.68
N CYS A 266 4.93 -3.38 6.39
CA CYS A 266 4.32 -2.12 6.75
C CYS A 266 3.11 -1.80 5.86
N MET A 267 2.17 -1.03 6.39
CA MET A 267 1.00 -0.57 5.64
C MET A 267 0.87 0.95 5.76
N PHE A 268 0.89 1.64 4.62
CA PHE A 268 0.73 3.10 4.56
C PHE A 268 -0.61 3.47 3.94
N GLY A 269 -1.42 4.19 4.69
CA GLY A 269 -2.65 4.80 4.20
C GLY A 269 -2.38 5.95 3.23
N GLY A 270 -3.33 6.23 2.35
CA GLY A 270 -3.18 7.23 1.29
C GLY A 270 -2.78 8.61 1.82
N GLN A 271 -1.95 9.30 1.06
CA GLN A 271 -1.43 10.65 1.38
C GLN A 271 -0.57 10.71 2.66
N ALA A 272 -0.10 9.59 3.19
CA ALA A 272 0.87 9.62 4.29
C ALA A 272 2.23 10.08 3.78
N GLY A 273 2.96 10.80 4.64
CA GLY A 273 4.30 11.31 4.34
C GLY A 273 5.32 10.92 5.43
N VAL A 274 6.52 10.53 5.03
CA VAL A 274 7.62 10.20 5.95
C VAL A 274 8.77 11.16 5.70
N ALA A 275 9.28 11.78 6.78
CA ALA A 275 10.45 12.65 6.72
C ALA A 275 11.71 11.86 6.35
N ASP A 276 12.71 12.58 5.84
CA ASP A 276 14.01 12.06 5.46
C ASP A 276 14.77 11.42 6.63
N HIS A 277 15.69 10.52 6.31
CA HIS A 277 16.53 9.80 7.27
C HIS A 277 15.78 9.06 8.39
N ALA A 278 14.49 8.81 8.24
CA ALA A 278 13.69 8.05 9.20
C ALA A 278 13.92 6.54 9.07
N THR A 279 13.73 5.83 10.18
CA THR A 279 13.68 4.35 10.19
C THR A 279 12.33 3.93 10.75
N ILE A 280 11.57 3.16 9.96
CA ILE A 280 10.26 2.61 10.32
C ILE A 280 10.43 1.12 10.57
N ALA A 281 10.09 0.67 11.78
CA ALA A 281 10.18 -0.74 12.15
C ALA A 281 9.21 -1.61 11.34
N ASP A 282 9.35 -2.93 11.41
CA ASP A 282 8.47 -3.87 10.73
C ASP A 282 7.01 -3.77 11.20
N ARG A 283 6.09 -4.11 10.32
CA ARG A 283 4.65 -4.22 10.59
C ARG A 283 3.98 -2.95 11.10
N VAL A 284 4.59 -1.80 10.88
CA VAL A 284 3.98 -0.51 11.25
C VAL A 284 2.79 -0.21 10.36
N MET A 285 1.70 0.24 10.98
CA MET A 285 0.48 0.71 10.29
C MET A 285 0.39 2.22 10.37
N VAL A 286 0.41 2.88 9.23
CA VAL A 286 0.31 4.33 9.11
C VAL A 286 -1.05 4.69 8.54
N GLY A 287 -1.84 5.46 9.29
CA GLY A 287 -3.14 5.94 8.84
C GLY A 287 -3.03 6.96 7.70
N ALA A 288 -4.13 7.12 6.96
CA ALA A 288 -4.19 8.08 5.86
C ALA A 288 -3.89 9.51 6.33
N GLN A 289 -3.17 10.27 5.48
CA GLN A 289 -2.76 11.65 5.74
C GLN A 289 -1.89 11.85 7.00
N ALA A 290 -1.29 10.80 7.52
CA ALA A 290 -0.36 10.92 8.64
C ALA A 290 0.99 11.47 8.17
N GLY A 291 1.51 12.49 8.87
CA GLY A 291 2.87 12.97 8.73
C GLY A 291 3.77 12.33 9.78
N ILE A 292 4.84 11.66 9.37
CA ILE A 292 5.80 11.00 10.25
C ILE A 292 7.09 11.84 10.25
N PRO A 293 7.33 12.63 11.31
CA PRO A 293 8.47 13.54 11.35
C PRO A 293 9.78 12.87 11.79
N SER A 294 9.72 11.62 12.28
CA SER A 294 10.89 10.91 12.83
C SER A 294 10.68 9.40 12.85
N SER A 295 11.73 8.66 13.20
CA SER A 295 11.73 7.19 13.22
C SER A 295 10.67 6.59 14.16
N ILE A 296 10.05 5.49 13.73
CA ILE A 296 9.15 4.65 14.52
C ILE A 296 9.87 3.34 14.83
N LYS A 297 10.36 3.22 16.07
CA LYS A 297 11.21 2.08 16.50
C LYS A 297 10.41 0.86 16.99
N LYS A 298 9.12 1.04 17.28
CA LYS A 298 8.27 -0.02 17.84
C LYS A 298 7.65 -0.82 16.69
N GLU A 299 8.00 -2.10 16.58
CA GLU A 299 7.37 -3.04 15.65
C GLU A 299 5.86 -3.11 15.87
N GLY A 300 5.08 -3.19 14.79
CA GLY A 300 3.62 -3.28 14.81
C GLY A 300 2.92 -2.03 15.37
N ALA A 301 3.62 -0.90 15.50
CA ALA A 301 2.98 0.34 15.94
C ALA A 301 1.93 0.80 14.93
N ALA A 302 0.80 1.34 15.46
CA ALA A 302 -0.19 2.03 14.65
C ALA A 302 -0.12 3.53 14.94
N VAL A 303 0.01 4.35 13.89
CA VAL A 303 0.08 5.81 13.97
C VAL A 303 -0.99 6.45 13.10
N GLN A 304 -1.55 7.56 13.57
CA GLN A 304 -2.65 8.28 12.91
C GLN A 304 -2.40 9.77 12.97
N GLY A 305 -2.62 10.49 11.87
CA GLY A 305 -2.36 11.94 11.77
C GLY A 305 -3.59 12.83 11.66
N THR A 306 -4.66 12.33 11.09
CA THR A 306 -5.93 13.05 10.91
C THR A 306 -7.08 12.15 11.32
N PRO A 307 -8.23 12.65 11.84
CA PRO A 307 -9.49 12.48 11.16
C PRO A 307 -10.08 13.82 10.72
N ALA A 308 -10.93 13.83 9.70
CA ALA A 308 -11.86 14.91 9.45
C ALA A 308 -12.87 14.98 10.58
N ILE A 309 -13.10 16.18 11.11
CA ILE A 309 -14.10 16.44 12.14
C ILE A 309 -15.09 17.48 11.62
N GLU A 310 -16.26 17.57 12.23
CA GLU A 310 -17.29 18.54 11.87
C GLU A 310 -16.70 19.94 11.86
N GLY A 311 -17.00 20.76 10.81
CA GLY A 311 -16.32 22.02 10.52
C GLY A 311 -16.31 23.03 11.67
N ARG A 312 -17.43 23.15 12.43
CA ARG A 312 -17.49 24.02 13.60
C ARG A 312 -16.51 23.61 14.70
N ASN A 313 -16.36 22.29 14.91
CA ASN A 313 -15.42 21.74 15.87
C ASN A 313 -13.98 21.89 15.40
N PHE A 314 -13.74 21.75 14.08
CA PHE A 314 -12.42 21.99 13.49
C PHE A 314 -11.92 23.42 13.78
N TRP A 315 -12.76 24.45 13.50
CA TRP A 315 -12.38 25.83 13.74
C TRP A 315 -12.09 26.15 15.22
N LYS A 316 -12.89 25.58 16.15
CA LYS A 316 -12.63 25.71 17.59
C LYS A 316 -11.32 25.03 18.00
N SER A 317 -11.10 23.81 17.54
CA SER A 317 -9.87 23.05 17.83
C SER A 317 -8.64 23.75 17.25
N SER A 318 -8.72 24.29 16.04
CA SER A 318 -7.62 25.03 15.40
C SER A 318 -7.26 26.31 16.14
N ALA A 319 -8.23 27.01 16.74
CA ALA A 319 -7.98 28.18 17.56
C ALA A 319 -7.21 27.82 18.85
N VAL A 320 -7.58 26.70 19.49
CA VAL A 320 -6.87 26.19 20.69
C VAL A 320 -5.49 25.66 20.32
N PHE A 321 -5.38 24.91 19.20
CA PHE A 321 -4.12 24.31 18.77
C PHE A 321 -2.97 25.32 18.61
N LYS A 322 -3.27 26.51 18.10
CA LYS A 322 -2.28 27.59 17.94
C LYS A 322 -1.71 28.09 19.28
N ASN A 323 -2.49 28.01 20.33
CA ASN A 323 -2.13 28.52 21.68
C ASN A 323 -1.75 27.37 22.65
N LEU A 324 -1.56 26.14 22.15
CA LEU A 324 -1.21 24.99 22.99
C LEU A 324 0.06 25.19 23.82
N PRO A 325 1.15 25.84 23.32
CA PRO A 325 2.33 26.11 24.15
C PRO A 325 2.02 26.97 25.35
N GLU A 326 1.22 28.04 25.18
CA GLU A 326 0.82 28.96 26.29
C GLU A 326 -0.11 28.23 27.27
N VAL A 327 -1.12 27.53 26.78
CA VAL A 327 -2.04 26.72 27.58
C VAL A 327 -1.27 25.67 28.41
N TRP A 328 -0.26 25.04 27.80
CA TRP A 328 0.61 24.09 28.50
C TRP A 328 1.42 24.76 29.61
N ALA A 329 1.98 25.95 29.40
CA ALA A 329 2.72 26.71 30.37
C ALA A 329 1.83 27.11 31.54
N GLU A 330 0.63 27.66 31.28
CA GLU A 330 -0.37 28.00 32.30
C GLU A 330 -0.81 26.79 33.13
N MET A 331 -1.06 25.66 32.47
CA MET A 331 -1.44 24.43 33.17
C MET A 331 -0.34 23.90 34.07
N ASN A 332 0.92 24.02 33.69
CA ASN A 332 2.05 23.67 34.55
C ASN A 332 2.22 24.63 35.74
N GLN A 333 1.95 25.91 35.53
CA GLN A 333 1.94 26.90 36.64
C GLN A 333 0.81 26.60 37.64
N MET A 334 -0.43 26.38 37.14
CA MET A 334 -1.55 25.99 38.01
C MET A 334 -1.28 24.71 38.78
N ARG A 335 -0.62 23.72 38.20
CA ARG A 335 -0.19 22.51 38.95
C ARG A 335 0.73 22.82 40.10
N LYS A 336 1.72 23.70 39.92
CA LYS A 336 2.64 24.12 41.00
C LYS A 336 1.89 24.85 42.11
N GLU A 337 0.98 25.73 41.74
CA GLU A 337 0.14 26.47 42.70
C GLU A 337 -0.76 25.54 43.52
N ILE A 338 -1.39 24.55 42.86
CA ILE A 338 -2.21 23.53 43.53
C ILE A 338 -1.35 22.70 44.50
N MET A 339 -0.13 22.35 44.16
CA MET A 339 0.77 21.62 45.06
C MET A 339 1.13 22.45 46.28
N MET A 340 1.50 23.72 46.10
CA MET A 340 1.79 24.64 47.22
C MET A 340 0.57 24.85 48.12
N LEU A 341 -0.62 25.02 47.55
CA LEU A 341 -1.85 25.17 48.35
C LEU A 341 -2.19 23.90 49.13
N ARG A 342 -1.93 22.72 48.62
CA ARG A 342 -2.10 21.44 49.33
C ARG A 342 -1.14 21.34 50.52
N GLU A 343 0.14 21.66 50.31
CA GLU A 343 1.13 21.68 51.39
C GLU A 343 0.77 22.67 52.48
N GLN A 344 0.24 23.86 52.13
CA GLN A 344 -0.24 24.86 53.11
C GLN A 344 -1.46 24.35 53.87
N LEU A 345 -2.42 23.69 53.22
CA LEU A 345 -3.58 23.08 53.86
C LEU A 345 -3.18 21.98 54.83
N GLU A 346 -2.30 21.08 54.44
CA GLU A 346 -1.76 20.06 55.36
C GLU A 346 -1.03 20.63 56.57
N ALA A 347 -0.29 21.73 56.36
CA ALA A 347 0.36 22.44 57.48
C ALA A 347 -0.64 23.13 58.42
N ILE A 348 -1.75 23.65 57.91
CA ILE A 348 -2.84 24.25 58.70
C ILE A 348 -3.56 23.16 59.50
N ASP A 349 -3.95 22.06 58.85
CA ASP A 349 -4.62 20.91 59.49
C ASP A 349 -3.75 20.31 60.58
N SER A 350 -2.44 20.18 60.36
CA SER A 350 -1.48 19.71 61.38
C SER A 350 -1.38 20.66 62.59
N ARG A 351 -1.46 21.97 62.36
CA ARG A 351 -1.46 22.96 63.43
C ARG A 351 -2.78 22.95 64.22
N GLN A 352 -3.92 22.78 63.56
CA GLN A 352 -5.22 22.66 64.22
C GLN A 352 -5.29 21.42 65.11
N GLN A 353 -4.82 20.25 64.59
CA GLN A 353 -4.75 19.02 65.37
C GLN A 353 -3.82 19.11 66.56
N ALA A 354 -2.72 19.90 66.45
CA ALA A 354 -1.81 20.16 67.57
C ALA A 354 -2.42 21.10 68.63
N THR A 355 -3.32 22.02 68.27
CA THR A 355 -4.02 22.94 69.21
C THR A 355 -5.23 22.28 69.85
N ASP A 356 -5.89 21.31 69.19
CA ASP A 356 -7.05 20.59 69.71
C ASP A 356 -6.69 19.42 70.65
N ASN A 357 -5.37 19.13 70.90
CA ASN A 357 -4.91 18.11 71.82
C ASN A 357 -3.90 18.66 72.85
N PRO A 358 -4.32 19.63 73.78
CA PRO A 358 -3.43 20.20 74.75
C PRO A 358 -3.42 19.48 76.11
N ARG A 359 -3.83 18.22 76.25
CA ARG A 359 -3.87 17.52 77.53
C ARG A 359 -3.40 16.10 77.46
N GLN A 360 -2.13 15.86 77.54
CA GLN A 360 -1.56 14.66 78.18
C GLN A 360 -0.08 14.87 78.50
N THR A 361 0.22 15.78 79.47
CA THR A 361 1.46 15.74 80.25
C THR A 361 1.24 16.55 81.59
N ILE A 362 0.55 15.95 82.52
CA ILE A 362 0.75 16.17 83.93
C ILE A 362 0.18 14.93 84.60
N ASP A 363 1.09 14.12 85.12
CA ASP A 363 1.10 13.36 86.35
C ASP A 363 1.97 12.10 86.18
N ASN A 364 3.18 12.23 86.67
CA ASN A 364 3.88 11.56 87.80
C ASN A 364 5.36 11.86 87.78
#